data_b2a3c6cefe7b6c1620dd9fba6f260ad5
#
_entry.id   b2a3c6cefe7b6c1620dd9fba6f260ad5
#
_cell.length_a   1.000
_cell.length_b   1.000
_cell.length_c   1.000
_cell.angle_alpha   90.00
_cell.angle_beta   90.00
_cell.angle_gamma   90.00
#
_symmetry.space_group_name_H-M   'P 1'
#
loop_
_entity.id
_entity.type
_entity.pdbx_description
1 polymer ?
#
loop_
_entity_poly.entity_id
_entity_poly.type
_entity_poly.pdbx_seq_one_letter_code
_entity_poly.pdbx_strand_id
1 'polypeptide(L)'
;MQDATHEVFNQSTPLVDKDLFESNRPLRDALAFHLPGRPFEGLHALGQLCGRADMQVHAKLANVHTPQLRTHDCYGRRIDQVEFHPSYHALLGAAVSHGLHATPWAGGPGAHLVRAAGFMLFTELEPSVMCPVSMTYAVTPALRDNAGIFQQWFPKLASTVYDPRLASCADKTGVMMGMGMTEKQGGSDVRANTTQATFVEDTPWGRRFSLVGHKWFFSAPMCDAFLVLAQAPGGLSCFFLPRVLPDGSLNALRIQRLKDKLGNKANASSEVEFTGASAWLVGEEGRGVPQILEMGTLTRLDCALGTSGLMRQALSLALHHTSQRKAFGTRLIEQPLMANVLADLALESEAATALGMRLARAFDQYQDPHEALMRRVLTPVAKYWICKRGSAFAQEAMECLGGNGYVEEGGEGVMARIYREMPLNSIWEGAGNIMALDLLRALRKRDEKKQDVVAALEAELAPLRGTHAAAERSVAALLARLEEGVDESEARRLAQDVALAVQAAALRRHAPDFVFESFCATRLGAERGQAFGSLPSTTNFRGLIERAMPH
;
A
#
# COMPACT_ATOMS: atom_id res chain seq x y z
N MET A 1 -34.08 -14.44 -35.12
CA MET A 1 -34.59 -13.06 -35.11
C MET A 1 -33.44 -12.15 -34.75
N GLN A 2 -33.03 -11.25 -35.64
CA GLN A 2 -32.09 -10.21 -35.33
C GLN A 2 -32.84 -9.10 -34.58
N ASP A 3 -32.82 -9.13 -33.25
CA ASP A 3 -33.39 -8.05 -32.43
C ASP A 3 -32.38 -6.88 -32.23
N ALA A 4 -31.26 -6.90 -32.95
CA ALA A 4 -30.26 -5.84 -32.85
C ALA A 4 -30.56 -4.74 -33.88
N THR A 5 -30.67 -3.50 -33.43
CA THR A 5 -30.83 -2.31 -34.28
C THR A 5 -29.53 -1.89 -34.98
N HIS A 6 -28.39 -2.45 -34.55
CA HIS A 6 -27.04 -2.10 -35.02
C HIS A 6 -26.05 -3.24 -34.77
N GLU A 7 -24.91 -3.17 -35.40
CA GLU A 7 -23.76 -4.01 -35.11
C GLU A 7 -22.83 -3.33 -34.08
N VAL A 8 -22.36 -4.10 -33.09
CA VAL A 8 -21.39 -3.61 -32.10
C VAL A 8 -19.98 -3.67 -32.70
N PHE A 9 -19.34 -2.54 -32.86
CA PHE A 9 -17.98 -2.43 -33.37
C PHE A 9 -17.17 -1.37 -32.62
N ASN A 10 -15.86 -1.27 -32.87
CA ASN A 10 -14.96 -0.27 -32.32
C ASN A 10 -14.95 -0.25 -30.77
N GLN A 11 -15.06 -1.40 -30.13
CA GLN A 11 -14.92 -1.60 -28.69
C GLN A 11 -13.58 -2.30 -28.40
N SER A 12 -12.98 -1.99 -27.26
CA SER A 12 -11.80 -2.72 -26.78
C SER A 12 -12.21 -4.09 -26.23
N THR A 13 -11.34 -5.07 -26.41
CA THR A 13 -11.49 -6.38 -25.75
C THR A 13 -11.14 -6.29 -24.26
N PRO A 14 -11.59 -7.23 -23.41
CA PRO A 14 -11.11 -7.31 -22.03
C PRO A 14 -9.59 -7.46 -21.97
N LEU A 15 -8.96 -6.81 -20.98
CA LEU A 15 -7.53 -6.98 -20.68
C LEU A 15 -7.39 -8.10 -19.63
N VAL A 16 -7.34 -9.33 -20.10
CA VAL A 16 -7.26 -10.55 -19.27
C VAL A 16 -6.26 -11.54 -19.85
N ASP A 17 -5.95 -12.58 -19.06
CA ASP A 17 -5.05 -13.70 -19.40
C ASP A 17 -3.66 -13.22 -19.84
N LYS A 18 -3.10 -12.27 -19.07
CA LYS A 18 -1.78 -11.67 -19.25
C LYS A 18 -0.91 -11.94 -18.02
N ASP A 19 0.39 -12.04 -18.25
CA ASP A 19 1.36 -11.98 -17.16
C ASP A 19 1.63 -10.51 -16.81
N LEU A 20 1.07 -10.06 -15.68
CA LEU A 20 1.21 -8.67 -15.22
C LEU A 20 2.67 -8.33 -14.88
N PHE A 21 3.47 -9.30 -14.44
CA PHE A 21 4.88 -9.09 -14.16
C PHE A 21 5.69 -8.92 -15.45
N GLU A 22 5.48 -9.81 -16.45
CA GLU A 22 6.17 -9.73 -17.74
C GLU A 22 5.92 -8.39 -18.45
N SER A 23 4.69 -7.90 -18.42
CA SER A 23 4.30 -6.64 -19.06
C SER A 23 4.74 -5.38 -18.28
N ASN A 24 5.16 -5.50 -17.02
CA ASN A 24 5.59 -4.38 -16.18
C ASN A 24 7.11 -4.18 -16.23
N ARG A 25 7.62 -3.67 -17.39
CA ARG A 25 9.05 -3.42 -17.60
C ARG A 25 9.69 -2.55 -16.51
N PRO A 26 9.07 -1.42 -16.07
CA PRO A 26 9.63 -0.61 -14.97
C PRO A 26 9.89 -1.40 -13.68
N LEU A 27 8.97 -2.28 -13.29
CA LEU A 27 9.13 -3.12 -12.10
C LEU A 27 10.23 -4.16 -12.27
N ARG A 28 10.30 -4.78 -13.44
CA ARG A 28 11.34 -5.77 -13.77
C ARG A 28 12.74 -5.15 -13.75
N ASP A 29 12.91 -3.97 -14.35
CA ASP A 29 14.19 -3.27 -14.38
C ASP A 29 14.63 -2.84 -12.97
N ALA A 30 13.71 -2.33 -12.16
CA ALA A 30 13.98 -1.99 -10.76
C ALA A 30 14.41 -3.22 -9.96
N LEU A 31 13.72 -4.37 -10.12
CA LEU A 31 14.10 -5.62 -9.45
C LEU A 31 15.44 -6.16 -9.94
N ALA A 32 15.69 -6.17 -11.24
CA ALA A 32 16.96 -6.62 -11.82
C ALA A 32 18.15 -5.78 -11.30
N PHE A 33 17.93 -4.47 -11.11
CA PHE A 33 18.92 -3.58 -10.51
C PHE A 33 19.19 -3.90 -9.04
N HIS A 34 18.13 -4.12 -8.24
CA HIS A 34 18.28 -4.36 -6.81
C HIS A 34 18.68 -5.80 -6.46
N LEU A 35 18.34 -6.77 -7.31
CA LEU A 35 18.60 -8.21 -7.14
C LEU A 35 19.22 -8.80 -8.42
N PRO A 36 20.43 -8.38 -8.78
CA PRO A 36 21.06 -8.79 -10.04
C PRO A 36 21.25 -10.31 -10.10
N GLY A 37 20.88 -10.90 -11.25
CA GLY A 37 21.02 -12.35 -11.51
C GLY A 37 20.01 -13.25 -10.79
N ARG A 38 19.07 -12.68 -10.03
CA ARG A 38 18.03 -13.48 -9.35
C ARG A 38 16.90 -13.82 -10.34
N PRO A 39 16.48 -15.08 -10.40
CA PRO A 39 15.28 -15.47 -11.15
C PRO A 39 14.01 -15.06 -10.40
N PHE A 40 12.91 -14.80 -11.14
CA PHE A 40 11.64 -14.29 -10.61
C PHE A 40 10.44 -15.16 -11.03
N GLU A 41 10.61 -16.47 -11.15
CA GLU A 41 9.53 -17.41 -11.58
C GLU A 41 8.28 -17.27 -10.70
N GLY A 42 8.45 -17.06 -9.40
CA GLY A 42 7.33 -16.84 -8.48
C GLY A 42 6.53 -15.56 -8.78
N LEU A 43 7.19 -14.50 -9.27
CA LEU A 43 6.51 -13.27 -9.67
C LEU A 43 5.81 -13.41 -11.03
N HIS A 44 6.38 -14.20 -11.97
CA HIS A 44 5.70 -14.57 -13.21
C HIS A 44 4.44 -15.40 -12.92
N ALA A 45 4.54 -16.42 -12.07
CA ALA A 45 3.38 -17.22 -11.65
C ALA A 45 2.29 -16.37 -11.01
N LEU A 46 2.67 -15.44 -10.14
CA LEU A 46 1.75 -14.48 -9.53
C LEU A 46 1.16 -13.51 -10.56
N GLY A 47 1.97 -12.98 -11.47
CA GLY A 47 1.53 -12.09 -12.55
C GLY A 47 0.52 -12.75 -13.48
N GLN A 48 0.76 -14.01 -13.85
CA GLN A 48 -0.19 -14.82 -14.62
C GLN A 48 -1.49 -15.07 -13.83
N LEU A 49 -1.40 -15.43 -12.56
CA LEU A 49 -2.58 -15.60 -11.70
C LEU A 49 -3.43 -14.32 -11.66
N CYS A 50 -2.80 -13.18 -11.35
CA CYS A 50 -3.50 -11.89 -11.23
C CYS A 50 -4.13 -11.43 -12.55
N GLY A 51 -3.53 -11.80 -13.69
CA GLY A 51 -4.05 -11.47 -15.03
C GLY A 51 -5.17 -12.36 -15.51
N ARG A 52 -5.46 -13.49 -14.86
CA ARG A 52 -6.48 -14.47 -15.32
C ARG A 52 -7.88 -13.89 -15.28
N ALA A 53 -8.70 -14.25 -16.27
CA ALA A 53 -10.10 -13.82 -16.36
C ALA A 53 -10.93 -14.24 -15.15
N ASP A 54 -10.77 -15.48 -14.64
CA ASP A 54 -11.49 -15.97 -13.48
C ASP A 54 -11.12 -15.22 -12.18
N MET A 55 -9.85 -14.83 -12.01
CA MET A 55 -9.42 -14.02 -10.86
C MET A 55 -10.00 -12.59 -10.92
N GLN A 56 -10.14 -12.01 -12.12
CA GLN A 56 -10.84 -10.74 -12.31
C GLN A 56 -12.33 -10.85 -11.94
N VAL A 57 -12.98 -11.99 -12.23
CA VAL A 57 -14.35 -12.28 -11.77
C VAL A 57 -14.40 -12.36 -10.24
N HIS A 58 -13.43 -13.00 -9.57
CA HIS A 58 -13.36 -12.99 -8.10
C HIS A 58 -13.21 -11.56 -7.55
N ALA A 59 -12.36 -10.73 -8.15
CA ALA A 59 -12.19 -9.34 -7.75
C ALA A 59 -13.49 -8.54 -7.90
N LYS A 60 -14.22 -8.72 -9.00
CA LYS A 60 -15.55 -8.14 -9.23
C LYS A 60 -16.54 -8.56 -8.14
N LEU A 61 -16.73 -9.88 -7.96
CA LEU A 61 -17.75 -10.41 -7.05
C LEU A 61 -17.49 -10.04 -5.59
N ALA A 62 -16.22 -10.02 -5.14
CA ALA A 62 -15.87 -9.60 -3.79
C ALA A 62 -16.22 -8.12 -3.51
N ASN A 63 -16.14 -7.24 -4.53
CA ASN A 63 -16.47 -5.82 -4.39
C ASN A 63 -17.97 -5.52 -4.57
N VAL A 64 -18.69 -6.30 -5.38
CA VAL A 64 -20.15 -6.16 -5.58
C VAL A 64 -20.91 -6.72 -4.38
N HIS A 65 -20.47 -7.87 -3.87
CA HIS A 65 -21.06 -8.52 -2.69
C HIS A 65 -20.24 -8.15 -1.45
N THR A 66 -20.50 -6.97 -0.92
CA THR A 66 -19.77 -6.43 0.24
C THR A 66 -19.99 -7.27 1.50
N PRO A 67 -19.02 -7.26 2.44
CA PRO A 67 -19.12 -7.98 3.70
C PRO A 67 -20.39 -7.66 4.49
N GLN A 68 -20.98 -8.65 5.14
CA GLN A 68 -22.20 -8.54 5.93
C GLN A 68 -21.91 -8.86 7.40
N LEU A 69 -22.34 -8.00 8.31
CA LEU A 69 -22.20 -8.22 9.75
C LEU A 69 -23.38 -9.05 10.30
N ARG A 70 -23.05 -10.13 10.99
CA ARG A 70 -23.99 -10.90 11.82
C ARG A 70 -23.61 -10.76 13.28
N THR A 71 -24.35 -9.97 14.01
CA THR A 71 -24.10 -9.73 15.44
C THR A 71 -24.60 -10.87 16.31
N HIS A 72 -25.70 -11.53 15.92
CA HIS A 72 -26.35 -12.61 16.68
C HIS A 72 -26.69 -13.80 15.78
N ASP A 73 -26.73 -14.98 16.38
CA ASP A 73 -27.29 -16.19 15.77
C ASP A 73 -28.84 -16.20 15.81
N CYS A 74 -29.46 -17.24 15.24
CA CYS A 74 -30.93 -17.38 15.21
C CYS A 74 -31.54 -17.62 16.63
N TYR A 75 -30.74 -17.88 17.64
CA TYR A 75 -31.18 -18.07 19.03
C TYR A 75 -30.91 -16.84 19.89
N GLY A 76 -30.47 -15.72 19.32
CA GLY A 76 -30.17 -14.48 20.02
C GLY A 76 -28.82 -14.45 20.73
N ARG A 77 -27.93 -15.43 20.52
CA ARG A 77 -26.58 -15.43 21.07
C ARG A 77 -25.69 -14.53 20.23
N ARG A 78 -24.88 -13.70 20.88
CA ARG A 78 -23.95 -12.80 20.20
C ARG A 78 -22.77 -13.57 19.62
N ILE A 79 -22.51 -13.40 18.30
CA ILE A 79 -21.46 -14.10 17.56
C ILE A 79 -20.44 -13.14 16.94
N ASP A 80 -20.80 -11.89 16.65
CA ASP A 80 -19.93 -10.85 16.07
C ASP A 80 -19.10 -11.36 14.87
N GLN A 81 -19.77 -11.97 13.90
CA GLN A 81 -19.14 -12.51 12.69
C GLN A 81 -19.39 -11.61 11.49
N VAL A 82 -18.41 -11.53 10.60
CA VAL A 82 -18.55 -10.90 9.29
C VAL A 82 -18.49 -12.00 8.24
N GLU A 83 -19.54 -12.07 7.42
CA GLU A 83 -19.64 -12.98 6.29
C GLU A 83 -19.13 -12.29 5.04
N PHE A 84 -18.26 -12.98 4.31
CA PHE A 84 -17.71 -12.53 3.04
C PHE A 84 -18.20 -13.44 1.91
N HIS A 85 -18.29 -12.87 0.71
CA HIS A 85 -18.51 -13.66 -0.49
C HIS A 85 -17.33 -14.66 -0.70
N PRO A 86 -17.55 -15.89 -1.19
CA PRO A 86 -16.48 -16.87 -1.43
C PRO A 86 -15.29 -16.33 -2.24
N SER A 87 -15.54 -15.39 -3.14
CA SER A 87 -14.49 -14.71 -3.92
C SER A 87 -13.49 -13.94 -3.06
N TYR A 88 -13.90 -13.36 -1.93
CA TYR A 88 -12.98 -12.73 -0.98
C TYR A 88 -11.97 -13.76 -0.43
N HIS A 89 -12.48 -14.91 -0.03
CA HIS A 89 -11.64 -15.99 0.50
C HIS A 89 -10.70 -16.57 -0.57
N ALA A 90 -11.16 -16.68 -1.83
CA ALA A 90 -10.33 -17.10 -2.95
C ALA A 90 -9.16 -16.13 -3.19
N LEU A 91 -9.43 -14.82 -3.20
CA LEU A 91 -8.42 -13.78 -3.35
C LEU A 91 -7.43 -13.76 -2.18
N LEU A 92 -7.93 -13.77 -0.94
CA LEU A 92 -7.06 -13.74 0.24
C LEU A 92 -6.22 -15.02 0.34
N GLY A 93 -6.80 -16.18 0.02
CA GLY A 93 -6.08 -17.46 -0.06
C GLY A 93 -4.96 -17.43 -1.11
N ALA A 94 -5.21 -16.83 -2.28
CA ALA A 94 -4.21 -16.63 -3.32
C ALA A 94 -3.07 -15.72 -2.85
N ALA A 95 -3.36 -14.60 -2.20
CA ALA A 95 -2.35 -13.69 -1.67
C ALA A 95 -1.47 -14.37 -0.59
N VAL A 96 -2.08 -15.15 0.31
CA VAL A 96 -1.38 -15.90 1.37
C VAL A 96 -0.52 -17.01 0.77
N SER A 97 -1.03 -17.78 -0.18
CA SER A 97 -0.27 -18.90 -0.81
C SER A 97 0.96 -18.41 -1.58
N HIS A 98 0.96 -17.18 -2.06
CA HIS A 98 2.12 -16.54 -2.70
C HIS A 98 3.02 -15.76 -1.71
N GLY A 99 2.79 -15.89 -0.41
CA GLY A 99 3.67 -15.35 0.62
C GLY A 99 3.67 -13.82 0.71
N LEU A 100 2.59 -13.13 0.34
CA LEU A 100 2.53 -11.66 0.35
C LEU A 100 2.33 -11.04 1.75
N HIS A 101 2.16 -11.88 2.77
CA HIS A 101 2.01 -11.53 4.19
C HIS A 101 3.34 -11.70 4.96
N ALA A 102 3.37 -12.34 6.13
CA ALA A 102 4.55 -12.41 7.00
C ALA A 102 5.68 -13.35 6.52
N THR A 103 5.50 -14.10 5.45
CA THR A 103 6.49 -15.07 4.91
C THR A 103 7.89 -14.48 4.70
N PRO A 104 8.09 -13.21 4.22
CA PRO A 104 9.43 -12.64 4.03
C PRO A 104 10.26 -12.56 5.31
N TRP A 105 9.63 -12.49 6.48
CA TRP A 105 10.34 -12.45 7.77
C TRP A 105 11.02 -13.78 8.16
N ALA A 106 10.64 -14.87 7.52
CA ALA A 106 11.32 -16.17 7.57
C ALA A 106 12.25 -16.38 6.37
N GLY A 107 12.28 -15.45 5.42
CA GLY A 107 13.08 -15.51 4.19
C GLY A 107 14.49 -14.94 4.37
N GLY A 108 15.33 -15.15 3.32
CA GLY A 108 16.66 -14.58 3.23
C GLY A 108 16.69 -13.19 2.54
N PRO A 109 17.90 -12.68 2.24
CA PRO A 109 18.08 -11.40 1.55
C PRO A 109 17.27 -11.29 0.26
N GLY A 110 16.66 -10.16 0.02
CA GLY A 110 15.80 -9.88 -1.14
C GLY A 110 14.35 -10.38 -1.00
N ALA A 111 14.00 -11.06 0.10
CA ALA A 111 12.63 -11.57 0.29
C ALA A 111 11.61 -10.44 0.40
N HIS A 112 11.96 -9.34 1.07
CA HIS A 112 11.09 -8.18 1.21
C HIS A 112 10.91 -7.41 -0.11
N LEU A 113 11.95 -7.35 -0.96
CA LEU A 113 11.86 -6.77 -2.30
C LEU A 113 10.95 -7.58 -3.22
N VAL A 114 11.09 -8.91 -3.23
CA VAL A 114 10.21 -9.80 -4.01
C VAL A 114 8.77 -9.69 -3.53
N ARG A 115 8.56 -9.66 -2.21
CA ARG A 115 7.23 -9.45 -1.63
C ARG A 115 6.64 -8.09 -2.04
N ALA A 116 7.43 -7.03 -2.03
CA ALA A 116 6.99 -5.70 -2.44
C ALA A 116 6.50 -5.67 -3.90
N ALA A 117 7.25 -6.30 -4.80
CA ALA A 117 6.82 -6.47 -6.19
C ALA A 117 5.52 -7.30 -6.29
N GLY A 118 5.44 -8.42 -5.58
CA GLY A 118 4.22 -9.24 -5.53
C GLY A 118 3.02 -8.49 -4.96
N PHE A 119 3.23 -7.64 -3.96
CA PHE A 119 2.18 -6.77 -3.39
C PHE A 119 1.64 -5.79 -4.43
N MET A 120 2.51 -5.17 -5.23
CA MET A 120 2.10 -4.28 -6.33
C MET A 120 1.27 -5.03 -7.36
N LEU A 121 1.73 -6.21 -7.83
CA LEU A 121 1.02 -7.04 -8.81
C LEU A 121 -0.36 -7.48 -8.30
N PHE A 122 -0.45 -7.92 -7.04
CA PHE A 122 -1.75 -8.35 -6.49
C PHE A 122 -2.70 -7.17 -6.30
N THR A 123 -2.19 -5.98 -6.00
CA THR A 123 -3.00 -4.76 -5.90
C THR A 123 -3.60 -4.36 -7.26
N GLU A 124 -2.94 -4.66 -8.38
CA GLU A 124 -3.51 -4.48 -9.72
C GLU A 124 -4.79 -5.31 -9.90
N LEU A 125 -4.85 -6.51 -9.32
CA LEU A 125 -6.05 -7.35 -9.33
C LEU A 125 -7.11 -6.85 -8.35
N GLU A 126 -6.78 -6.76 -7.04
CA GLU A 126 -7.74 -6.41 -6.00
C GLU A 126 -7.04 -5.85 -4.74
N PRO A 127 -7.22 -4.55 -4.42
CA PRO A 127 -6.53 -3.91 -3.30
C PRO A 127 -7.14 -4.20 -1.92
N SER A 128 -8.43 -4.57 -1.82
CA SER A 128 -9.12 -4.63 -0.53
C SER A 128 -8.60 -5.77 0.36
N VAL A 129 -8.33 -6.95 -0.22
CA VAL A 129 -7.77 -8.10 0.52
C VAL A 129 -6.33 -7.87 0.95
N MET A 130 -5.65 -6.89 0.34
CA MET A 130 -4.29 -6.54 0.71
C MET A 130 -4.19 -5.80 2.05
N CYS A 131 -5.29 -5.31 2.61
CA CYS A 131 -5.33 -4.70 3.94
C CYS A 131 -4.94 -5.70 5.05
N PRO A 132 -5.62 -6.86 5.26
CA PRO A 132 -5.17 -7.85 6.24
C PRO A 132 -3.81 -8.47 5.89
N VAL A 133 -3.46 -8.61 4.60
CA VAL A 133 -2.14 -9.07 4.15
C VAL A 133 -1.04 -8.11 4.61
N SER A 134 -1.22 -6.81 4.41
CA SER A 134 -0.30 -5.76 4.85
C SER A 134 -0.15 -5.73 6.38
N MET A 135 -1.27 -5.78 7.11
CA MET A 135 -1.23 -5.77 8.57
C MET A 135 -0.53 -7.02 9.14
N THR A 136 -0.73 -8.19 8.53
CA THR A 136 -0.06 -9.45 8.93
C THR A 136 1.46 -9.39 8.66
N TYR A 137 1.87 -8.78 7.55
CA TYR A 137 3.28 -8.49 7.28
C TYR A 137 3.89 -7.56 8.32
N ALA A 138 3.18 -6.48 8.60
CA ALA A 138 3.66 -5.38 9.42
C ALA A 138 3.74 -5.69 10.92
N VAL A 139 2.89 -6.58 11.43
CA VAL A 139 2.83 -6.93 12.86
C VAL A 139 4.06 -7.69 13.35
N THR A 140 4.72 -8.43 12.47
CA THR A 140 5.76 -9.40 12.82
C THR A 140 6.91 -8.80 13.63
N PRO A 141 7.57 -7.68 13.22
CA PRO A 141 8.61 -7.09 14.03
C PRO A 141 8.12 -6.57 15.39
N ALA A 142 6.95 -5.92 15.43
CA ALA A 142 6.37 -5.40 16.66
C ALA A 142 6.03 -6.51 17.68
N LEU A 143 5.64 -7.68 17.19
CA LEU A 143 5.25 -8.80 18.06
C LEU A 143 6.47 -9.48 18.72
N ARG A 144 7.68 -9.32 18.18
CA ARG A 144 8.93 -9.90 18.73
C ARG A 144 9.17 -9.49 20.18
N ASP A 145 8.68 -8.33 20.58
CA ASP A 145 8.86 -7.80 21.94
C ASP A 145 7.94 -8.49 22.98
N ASN A 146 7.17 -9.50 22.55
CA ASN A 146 6.54 -10.47 23.44
C ASN A 146 6.92 -11.88 22.99
N ALA A 147 7.95 -12.45 23.59
CA ALA A 147 8.53 -13.73 23.20
C ALA A 147 7.55 -14.90 23.29
N GLY A 148 6.68 -14.92 24.31
CA GLY A 148 5.69 -15.99 24.52
C GLY A 148 4.66 -16.05 23.41
N ILE A 149 4.14 -14.89 23.00
CA ILE A 149 3.19 -14.79 21.89
C ILE A 149 3.92 -15.05 20.57
N PHE A 150 5.07 -14.42 20.34
CA PHE A 150 5.83 -14.53 19.09
C PHE A 150 6.18 -15.99 18.77
N GLN A 151 6.64 -16.76 19.75
CA GLN A 151 6.99 -18.16 19.57
C GLN A 151 5.82 -19.02 19.07
N GLN A 152 4.60 -18.77 19.55
CA GLN A 152 3.41 -19.51 19.14
C GLN A 152 2.79 -19.02 17.85
N TRP A 153 2.81 -17.70 17.60
CA TRP A 153 2.08 -17.08 16.50
C TRP A 153 2.91 -16.97 15.22
N PHE A 154 4.21 -16.70 15.30
CA PHE A 154 5.02 -16.45 14.11
C PHE A 154 5.02 -17.61 13.11
N PRO A 155 5.15 -18.91 13.49
CA PRO A 155 5.08 -20.00 12.52
C PRO A 155 3.77 -20.03 11.73
N LYS A 156 2.67 -19.58 12.34
CA LYS A 156 1.34 -19.54 11.72
C LYS A 156 1.09 -18.24 10.95
N LEU A 157 1.70 -17.14 11.37
CA LEU A 157 1.73 -15.88 10.61
C LEU A 157 2.51 -16.04 9.31
N ALA A 158 3.59 -16.83 9.31
CA ALA A 158 4.41 -17.11 8.13
C ALA A 158 3.90 -18.29 7.28
N SER A 159 2.81 -18.98 7.69
CA SER A 159 2.23 -20.09 6.97
C SER A 159 1.59 -19.64 5.66
N THR A 160 1.88 -20.32 4.56
CA THR A 160 1.27 -20.08 3.24
C THR A 160 -0.12 -20.70 3.07
N VAL A 161 -0.72 -21.19 4.16
CA VAL A 161 -2.06 -21.77 4.18
C VAL A 161 -3.04 -20.77 4.80
N TYR A 162 -4.00 -20.30 4.01
CA TYR A 162 -5.09 -19.46 4.51
C TYR A 162 -6.14 -20.31 5.22
N ASP A 163 -6.44 -20.00 6.47
CA ASP A 163 -7.45 -20.68 7.28
C ASP A 163 -8.52 -19.67 7.74
N PRO A 164 -9.73 -19.67 7.11
CA PRO A 164 -10.77 -18.69 7.42
C PRO A 164 -11.56 -18.99 8.71
N ARG A 165 -11.30 -20.11 9.39
CA ARG A 165 -12.07 -20.52 10.56
C ARG A 165 -11.86 -19.55 11.73
N LEU A 166 -12.92 -19.25 12.45
CA LEU A 166 -12.85 -18.56 13.75
C LEU A 166 -12.56 -19.61 14.83
N ALA A 167 -11.29 -19.83 15.13
CA ALA A 167 -10.80 -20.83 16.07
C ALA A 167 -9.58 -20.29 16.83
N SER A 168 -9.18 -20.96 17.89
CA SER A 168 -7.96 -20.61 18.63
C SER A 168 -6.73 -20.75 17.73
N CYS A 169 -5.68 -19.97 18.00
CA CYS A 169 -4.43 -20.07 17.24
C CYS A 169 -3.88 -21.51 17.25
N ALA A 170 -4.08 -22.26 18.35
CA ALA A 170 -3.61 -23.64 18.45
C ALA A 170 -4.21 -24.56 17.37
N ASP A 171 -5.49 -24.35 17.05
CA ASP A 171 -6.29 -25.20 16.15
C ASP A 171 -6.22 -24.78 14.67
N LYS A 172 -5.48 -23.71 14.34
CA LYS A 172 -5.35 -23.19 12.98
C LYS A 172 -4.03 -23.54 12.33
N THR A 173 -4.03 -23.62 11.00
CA THR A 173 -2.82 -23.82 10.19
C THR A 173 -2.15 -22.50 9.80
N GLY A 174 -2.92 -21.43 9.64
CA GLY A 174 -2.44 -20.09 9.37
C GLY A 174 -3.31 -19.06 10.08
N VAL A 175 -2.73 -17.92 10.46
CA VAL A 175 -3.41 -16.84 11.14
C VAL A 175 -3.11 -15.49 10.48
N MET A 176 -4.07 -14.57 10.60
CA MET A 176 -3.96 -13.20 10.12
C MET A 176 -4.06 -12.23 11.30
N MET A 177 -3.35 -11.11 11.21
CA MET A 177 -3.42 -10.07 12.24
C MET A 177 -3.80 -8.71 11.65
N GLY A 178 -4.46 -7.92 12.50
CA GLY A 178 -4.84 -6.55 12.24
C GLY A 178 -4.31 -5.59 13.29
N MET A 179 -4.76 -4.34 13.21
CA MET A 179 -4.50 -3.32 14.23
C MET A 179 -5.69 -2.38 14.42
N GLY A 180 -5.80 -1.78 15.62
CA GLY A 180 -6.80 -0.79 15.95
C GLY A 180 -6.24 0.33 16.81
N MET A 181 -6.02 1.51 16.20
CA MET A 181 -5.48 2.68 16.90
C MET A 181 -6.53 3.77 17.11
N THR A 182 -7.28 4.09 16.05
CA THR A 182 -8.19 5.24 15.99
C THR A 182 -9.41 5.05 16.86
N GLU A 183 -9.73 6.05 17.66
CA GLU A 183 -10.97 6.17 18.43
C GLU A 183 -11.88 7.27 17.85
N LYS A 184 -13.10 7.43 18.37
CA LYS A 184 -14.09 8.41 17.84
C LYS A 184 -13.57 9.84 17.81
N GLN A 185 -12.75 10.24 18.79
CA GLN A 185 -12.16 11.57 18.88
C GLN A 185 -11.02 11.84 17.89
N GLY A 186 -10.45 10.82 17.25
CA GLY A 186 -9.43 10.97 16.22
C GLY A 186 -8.39 9.86 16.18
N GLY A 187 -7.58 9.85 15.10
CA GLY A 187 -6.52 8.86 14.88
C GLY A 187 -5.13 9.48 14.72
N SER A 188 -5.02 10.79 14.47
CA SER A 188 -3.72 11.47 14.35
C SER A 188 -3.07 11.72 15.71
N ASP A 189 -3.88 12.08 16.72
CA ASP A 189 -3.43 12.23 18.11
C ASP A 189 -3.89 11.02 18.95
N VAL A 190 -3.21 9.89 18.76
CA VAL A 190 -3.53 8.65 19.48
C VAL A 190 -3.23 8.72 20.98
N ARG A 191 -2.49 9.75 21.45
CA ARG A 191 -2.26 9.96 22.89
C ARG A 191 -3.53 10.35 23.62
N ALA A 192 -4.49 10.92 22.90
CA ALA A 192 -5.83 11.25 23.42
C ALA A 192 -6.78 10.04 23.49
N ASN A 193 -6.31 8.82 23.22
CA ASN A 193 -7.12 7.60 23.34
C ASN A 193 -7.61 7.40 24.77
N THR A 194 -8.86 6.96 24.90
CA THR A 194 -9.58 6.80 26.17
C THR A 194 -9.82 5.35 26.56
N THR A 195 -9.59 4.38 25.66
CA THR A 195 -9.66 2.95 25.99
C THR A 195 -8.74 2.63 27.17
N GLN A 196 -9.28 1.98 28.22
CA GLN A 196 -8.57 1.65 29.46
C GLN A 196 -8.13 0.20 29.48
N ALA A 197 -6.95 -0.04 30.08
CA ALA A 197 -6.40 -1.36 30.31
C ALA A 197 -6.16 -1.55 31.83
N THR A 198 -6.80 -2.54 32.43
CA THR A 198 -6.64 -2.90 33.84
C THR A 198 -5.89 -4.23 33.93
N PHE A 199 -4.80 -4.27 34.70
CA PHE A 199 -4.03 -5.49 34.94
C PHE A 199 -4.91 -6.57 35.61
N VAL A 200 -4.76 -7.81 35.17
CA VAL A 200 -5.51 -8.95 35.71
C VAL A 200 -4.54 -9.96 36.34
N GLU A 201 -3.57 -10.48 35.61
CA GLU A 201 -2.65 -11.50 36.07
C GLU A 201 -1.44 -11.67 35.14
N ASP A 202 -0.43 -12.40 35.60
CA ASP A 202 0.67 -12.87 34.77
C ASP A 202 0.35 -14.26 34.18
N THR A 203 0.71 -14.47 32.91
CA THR A 203 0.46 -15.70 32.15
C THR A 203 1.71 -16.11 31.35
N PRO A 204 1.74 -17.29 30.71
CA PRO A 204 2.83 -17.65 29.79
C PRO A 204 3.02 -16.68 28.61
N TRP A 205 1.99 -15.89 28.25
CA TRP A 205 2.07 -14.82 27.26
C TRP A 205 2.48 -13.47 27.88
N GLY A 206 2.86 -13.45 29.15
CA GLY A 206 3.17 -12.23 29.89
C GLY A 206 1.95 -11.62 30.56
N ARG A 207 2.03 -10.31 30.84
CA ARG A 207 1.00 -9.57 31.59
C ARG A 207 -0.31 -9.47 30.83
N ARG A 208 -1.38 -10.04 31.41
CA ARG A 208 -2.75 -9.97 30.87
C ARG A 208 -3.50 -8.78 31.47
N PHE A 209 -4.21 -8.08 30.61
CA PHE A 209 -5.06 -6.93 30.95
C PHE A 209 -6.49 -7.16 30.47
N SER A 210 -7.43 -6.50 31.11
CA SER A 210 -8.82 -6.36 30.69
C SER A 210 -9.00 -5.00 30.04
N LEU A 211 -9.45 -4.97 28.77
CA LEU A 211 -9.68 -3.74 28.03
C LEU A 211 -11.14 -3.33 28.04
N VAL A 212 -11.40 -2.04 28.33
CA VAL A 212 -12.72 -1.39 28.22
C VAL A 212 -12.59 -0.12 27.40
N GLY A 213 -13.38 0.01 26.35
CA GLY A 213 -13.35 1.17 25.46
C GLY A 213 -13.82 0.83 24.06
N HIS A 214 -13.29 1.53 23.04
CA HIS A 214 -13.75 1.38 21.67
C HIS A 214 -12.65 1.69 20.64
N LYS A 215 -12.87 1.22 19.40
CA LYS A 215 -12.13 1.69 18.21
C LYS A 215 -13.11 2.07 17.10
N TRP A 216 -12.76 3.16 16.36
CA TRP A 216 -13.63 3.78 15.37
C TRP A 216 -13.38 3.29 13.94
N PHE A 217 -12.13 2.94 13.61
CA PHE A 217 -11.74 2.24 12.40
C PHE A 217 -10.96 1.00 12.78
N PHE A 218 -11.62 -0.15 12.68
CA PHE A 218 -11.07 -1.45 13.02
C PHE A 218 -11.23 -2.35 11.79
N SER A 219 -10.18 -2.36 10.97
CA SER A 219 -10.20 -3.04 9.67
C SER A 219 -9.98 -4.54 9.83
N ALA A 220 -10.57 -5.30 8.90
CA ALA A 220 -10.50 -6.75 8.85
C ALA A 220 -10.83 -7.42 10.21
N PRO A 221 -12.02 -7.16 10.79
CA PRO A 221 -12.37 -7.59 12.15
C PRO A 221 -12.41 -9.11 12.33
N MET A 222 -12.32 -9.88 11.24
CA MET A 222 -12.21 -11.33 11.27
C MET A 222 -10.77 -11.85 11.29
N CYS A 223 -9.75 -10.99 11.33
CA CYS A 223 -8.39 -11.41 11.68
C CYS A 223 -8.37 -12.10 13.05
N ASP A 224 -7.39 -13.00 13.23
CA ASP A 224 -7.29 -13.84 14.42
C ASP A 224 -6.86 -13.08 15.68
N ALA A 225 -6.06 -12.01 15.49
CA ALA A 225 -5.65 -11.11 16.57
C ALA A 225 -5.35 -9.70 16.04
N PHE A 226 -5.16 -8.75 16.97
CA PHE A 226 -4.91 -7.35 16.67
C PHE A 226 -3.87 -6.77 17.62
N LEU A 227 -3.08 -5.78 17.15
CA LEU A 227 -2.42 -4.84 18.03
C LEU A 227 -3.34 -3.64 18.26
N VAL A 228 -3.52 -3.26 19.53
CA VAL A 228 -4.36 -2.14 19.93
C VAL A 228 -3.66 -1.27 20.97
N LEU A 229 -4.05 0.02 21.02
CA LEU A 229 -3.58 0.95 22.04
C LEU A 229 -4.65 1.13 23.13
N ALA A 230 -4.21 1.12 24.39
CA ALA A 230 -5.05 1.43 25.55
C ALA A 230 -4.22 2.10 26.65
N GLN A 231 -4.87 2.89 27.50
CA GLN A 231 -4.28 3.53 28.69
C GLN A 231 -4.14 2.50 29.80
N ALA A 232 -2.89 2.20 30.16
CA ALA A 232 -2.55 1.43 31.36
C ALA A 232 -2.07 2.37 32.48
N PRO A 233 -1.85 1.91 33.71
CA PRO A 233 -1.32 2.76 34.79
C PRO A 233 -0.01 3.48 34.44
N GLY A 234 0.89 2.85 33.68
CA GLY A 234 2.14 3.45 33.19
C GLY A 234 1.97 4.34 31.94
N GLY A 235 0.77 4.51 31.42
CA GLY A 235 0.46 5.32 30.24
C GLY A 235 -0.02 4.50 29.04
N LEU A 236 -0.08 5.17 27.85
CA LEU A 236 -0.57 4.55 26.64
C LEU A 236 0.34 3.41 26.18
N SER A 237 -0.19 2.20 26.17
CA SER A 237 0.52 0.94 25.95
C SER A 237 -0.03 0.16 24.77
N CYS A 238 0.78 -0.73 24.20
CA CYS A 238 0.40 -1.60 23.08
C CYS A 238 0.01 -2.99 23.60
N PHE A 239 -1.10 -3.52 23.11
CA PHE A 239 -1.63 -4.80 23.53
C PHE A 239 -1.93 -5.71 22.35
N PHE A 240 -1.59 -6.99 22.50
CA PHE A 240 -2.02 -8.08 21.63
C PHE A 240 -3.41 -8.54 22.09
N LEU A 241 -4.37 -8.52 21.19
CA LEU A 241 -5.79 -8.83 21.47
C LEU A 241 -6.26 -9.94 20.50
N PRO A 242 -6.33 -11.21 20.92
CA PRO A 242 -6.85 -12.30 20.09
C PRO A 242 -8.38 -12.28 20.02
N ARG A 243 -8.93 -12.73 18.90
CA ARG A 243 -10.39 -12.92 18.73
C ARG A 243 -10.92 -14.12 19.50
N VAL A 244 -10.18 -15.21 19.49
CA VAL A 244 -10.47 -16.44 20.23
C VAL A 244 -9.36 -16.63 21.24
N LEU A 245 -9.74 -16.81 22.50
CA LEU A 245 -8.82 -17.02 23.61
C LEU A 245 -8.17 -18.41 23.55
N PRO A 246 -7.07 -18.66 24.28
CA PRO A 246 -6.41 -19.97 24.30
C PRO A 246 -7.33 -21.12 24.76
N ASP A 247 -8.35 -20.83 25.55
CA ASP A 247 -9.35 -21.82 26.02
C ASP A 247 -10.46 -22.11 24.97
N GLY A 248 -10.40 -21.48 23.80
CA GLY A 248 -11.38 -21.61 22.72
C GLY A 248 -12.60 -20.68 22.86
N SER A 249 -12.72 -19.89 23.92
CA SER A 249 -13.82 -18.95 24.09
C SER A 249 -13.63 -17.69 23.22
N LEU A 250 -14.74 -17.06 22.81
CA LEU A 250 -14.70 -15.77 22.10
C LEU A 250 -14.33 -14.65 23.07
N ASN A 251 -13.36 -13.84 22.66
CA ASN A 251 -12.98 -12.66 23.42
C ASN A 251 -14.09 -11.58 23.41
N ALA A 252 -14.12 -10.72 24.42
CA ALA A 252 -15.13 -9.70 24.61
C ALA A 252 -14.93 -8.46 23.69
N LEU A 253 -14.69 -8.70 22.41
CA LEU A 253 -14.66 -7.73 21.33
C LEU A 253 -16.03 -7.74 20.63
N ARG A 254 -16.72 -6.59 20.62
CA ARG A 254 -18.09 -6.44 20.13
C ARG A 254 -18.10 -5.57 18.87
N ILE A 255 -18.46 -6.14 17.72
CA ILE A 255 -18.59 -5.40 16.47
C ILE A 255 -19.94 -4.68 16.48
N GLN A 256 -19.91 -3.34 16.33
CA GLN A 256 -21.13 -2.51 16.38
C GLN A 256 -21.75 -2.34 14.99
N ARG A 257 -20.94 -2.04 13.99
CA ARG A 257 -21.35 -1.92 12.58
C ARG A 257 -20.15 -1.97 11.64
N LEU A 258 -20.41 -2.21 10.37
CA LEU A 258 -19.43 -2.00 9.30
C LEU A 258 -19.56 -0.60 8.70
N LYS A 259 -18.45 -0.05 8.24
CA LYS A 259 -18.41 1.25 7.54
C LYS A 259 -18.87 1.07 6.09
N ASP A 260 -19.78 1.91 5.62
CA ASP A 260 -20.02 2.09 4.18
C ASP A 260 -18.95 3.04 3.62
N LYS A 261 -18.07 2.52 2.79
CA LYS A 261 -16.88 3.22 2.29
C LYS A 261 -16.99 3.55 0.81
N LEU A 262 -16.30 4.58 0.37
CA LEU A 262 -16.19 4.96 -1.05
C LEU A 262 -15.56 3.84 -1.88
N GLY A 263 -14.41 3.32 -1.46
CA GLY A 263 -13.65 2.22 -2.03
C GLY A 263 -13.32 1.16 -0.99
N ASN A 264 -12.42 0.23 -1.32
CA ASN A 264 -12.01 -0.87 -0.42
C ASN A 264 -13.20 -1.71 0.06
N LYS A 265 -14.16 -1.92 -0.83
CA LYS A 265 -15.48 -2.45 -0.46
C LYS A 265 -15.45 -3.93 -0.11
N ALA A 266 -14.54 -4.71 -0.68
CA ALA A 266 -14.40 -6.12 -0.33
C ALA A 266 -13.80 -6.33 1.08
N ASN A 267 -13.09 -5.34 1.63
CA ASN A 267 -12.59 -5.39 3.00
C ASN A 267 -13.64 -4.84 3.98
N ALA A 268 -13.89 -5.53 5.09
CA ALA A 268 -14.67 -5.02 6.19
C ALA A 268 -13.84 -4.02 7.02
N SER A 269 -14.42 -2.86 7.32
CA SER A 269 -13.91 -1.92 8.33
C SER A 269 -15.01 -1.65 9.33
N SER A 270 -14.74 -1.85 10.61
CA SER A 270 -15.76 -1.88 11.64
C SER A 270 -15.56 -0.84 12.74
N GLU A 271 -16.62 -0.60 13.50
CA GLU A 271 -16.57 0.02 14.82
C GLU A 271 -16.67 -1.11 15.83
N VAL A 272 -15.78 -1.09 16.83
CA VAL A 272 -15.75 -2.13 17.87
C VAL A 272 -15.76 -1.52 19.26
N GLU A 273 -16.31 -2.27 20.21
CA GLU A 273 -16.23 -1.98 21.64
C GLU A 273 -15.62 -3.17 22.38
N PHE A 274 -14.81 -2.85 23.37
CA PHE A 274 -14.21 -3.79 24.29
C PHE A 274 -14.97 -3.75 25.62
N THR A 275 -15.54 -4.87 26.02
CA THR A 275 -16.37 -4.99 27.24
C THR A 275 -15.71 -5.91 28.27
N GLY A 276 -14.43 -5.63 28.57
CA GLY A 276 -13.57 -6.50 29.37
C GLY A 276 -12.76 -7.48 28.51
N ALA A 277 -12.35 -7.07 27.31
CA ALA A 277 -11.60 -7.93 26.40
C ALA A 277 -10.22 -8.27 26.96
N SER A 278 -9.84 -9.54 26.96
CA SER A 278 -8.52 -10.01 27.38
C SER A 278 -7.47 -9.64 26.34
N ALA A 279 -6.39 -8.99 26.79
CA ALA A 279 -5.27 -8.59 25.94
C ALA A 279 -3.94 -8.69 26.72
N TRP A 280 -2.85 -8.86 26.00
CA TRP A 280 -1.52 -9.03 26.56
C TRP A 280 -0.60 -7.90 26.16
N LEU A 281 0.18 -7.38 27.12
CA LEU A 281 1.12 -6.31 26.89
C LEU A 281 2.20 -6.74 25.87
N VAL A 282 2.45 -5.87 24.88
CA VAL A 282 3.56 -6.01 23.92
C VAL A 282 4.53 -4.86 24.11
N GLY A 283 5.78 -5.17 24.37
CA GLY A 283 6.78 -4.17 24.73
C GLY A 283 6.61 -3.64 26.16
N GLU A 284 7.00 -2.39 26.38
CA GLU A 284 6.97 -1.73 27.68
C GLU A 284 5.67 -0.94 27.92
N GLU A 285 5.18 -0.96 29.14
CA GLU A 285 4.04 -0.16 29.56
C GLU A 285 4.37 1.34 29.43
N GLY A 286 3.45 2.13 28.89
CA GLY A 286 3.63 3.56 28.60
C GLY A 286 4.38 3.85 27.29
N ARG A 287 4.86 2.84 26.57
CA ARG A 287 5.58 2.99 25.29
C ARG A 287 4.80 2.45 24.08
N GLY A 288 3.48 2.44 24.16
CA GLY A 288 2.62 1.87 23.12
C GLY A 288 2.73 2.53 21.76
N VAL A 289 2.95 3.86 21.70
CA VAL A 289 3.06 4.57 20.42
C VAL A 289 4.32 4.16 19.63
N PRO A 290 5.53 4.19 20.18
CA PRO A 290 6.70 3.64 19.48
C PRO A 290 6.50 2.20 19.02
N GLN A 291 5.93 1.34 19.88
CA GLN A 291 5.70 -0.07 19.62
C GLN A 291 4.80 -0.30 18.39
N ILE A 292 3.64 0.36 18.35
CA ILE A 292 2.70 0.15 17.23
C ILE A 292 3.14 0.88 15.96
N LEU A 293 3.99 1.90 16.06
CA LEU A 293 4.55 2.60 14.89
C LEU A 293 5.56 1.75 14.11
N GLU A 294 6.16 0.71 14.70
CA GLU A 294 6.92 -0.27 13.92
C GLU A 294 6.03 -0.92 12.86
N MET A 295 4.83 -1.35 13.27
CA MET A 295 3.82 -1.85 12.34
C MET A 295 3.37 -0.76 11.36
N GLY A 296 3.07 0.45 11.85
CA GLY A 296 2.64 1.56 11.01
C GLY A 296 3.65 2.00 9.95
N THR A 297 4.94 1.80 10.18
CA THR A 297 5.99 2.12 9.21
C THR A 297 5.94 1.17 8.00
N LEU A 298 5.67 -0.11 8.24
CA LEU A 298 5.56 -1.14 7.20
C LEU A 298 4.25 -1.00 6.40
N THR A 299 3.14 -0.69 7.06
CA THR A 299 1.87 -0.44 6.35
C THR A 299 1.94 0.83 5.48
N ARG A 300 2.78 1.81 5.83
CA ARG A 300 3.05 2.99 4.98
C ARG A 300 3.83 2.65 3.71
N LEU A 301 4.78 1.72 3.78
CA LEU A 301 5.41 1.14 2.59
C LEU A 301 4.34 0.55 1.67
N ASP A 302 3.44 -0.27 2.22
CA ASP A 302 2.40 -0.93 1.44
C ASP A 302 1.37 0.05 0.85
N CYS A 303 1.08 1.17 1.52
CA CYS A 303 0.28 2.25 0.93
C CYS A 303 0.93 2.82 -0.35
N ALA A 304 2.25 3.04 -0.33
CA ALA A 304 2.98 3.54 -1.49
C ALA A 304 3.02 2.49 -2.62
N LEU A 305 3.33 1.24 -2.30
CA LEU A 305 3.35 0.12 -3.26
C LEU A 305 1.97 -0.14 -3.86
N GLY A 306 0.93 -0.20 -3.03
CA GLY A 306 -0.45 -0.42 -3.50
C GLY A 306 -0.95 0.71 -4.40
N THR A 307 -0.64 1.97 -4.08
CA THR A 307 -0.98 3.09 -4.97
C THR A 307 -0.23 2.98 -6.30
N SER A 308 1.05 2.63 -6.30
CA SER A 308 1.84 2.43 -7.52
C SER A 308 1.27 1.27 -8.38
N GLY A 309 0.85 0.15 -7.76
CA GLY A 309 0.17 -0.94 -8.45
C GLY A 309 -1.16 -0.50 -9.08
N LEU A 310 -1.99 0.25 -8.35
CA LEU A 310 -3.24 0.81 -8.90
C LEU A 310 -2.99 1.81 -10.04
N MET A 311 -1.94 2.63 -9.96
CA MET A 311 -1.53 3.50 -11.07
C MET A 311 -1.13 2.67 -12.30
N ARG A 312 -0.38 1.58 -12.10
CA ARG A 312 -0.02 0.68 -13.19
C ARG A 312 -1.24 0.06 -13.85
N GLN A 313 -2.22 -0.43 -13.07
CA GLN A 313 -3.44 -1.02 -13.62
C GLN A 313 -4.29 0.01 -14.38
N ALA A 314 -4.45 1.22 -13.83
CA ALA A 314 -5.16 2.29 -14.50
C ALA A 314 -4.52 2.66 -15.85
N LEU A 315 -3.19 2.77 -15.88
CA LEU A 315 -2.42 3.02 -17.10
C LEU A 315 -2.58 1.87 -18.11
N SER A 316 -2.49 0.62 -17.66
CA SER A 316 -2.65 -0.57 -18.50
C SER A 316 -4.01 -0.59 -19.19
N LEU A 317 -5.09 -0.28 -18.46
CA LEU A 317 -6.45 -0.17 -19.01
C LEU A 317 -6.56 0.98 -20.03
N ALA A 318 -5.99 2.14 -19.73
CA ALA A 318 -5.99 3.30 -20.63
C ALA A 318 -5.21 3.00 -21.94
N LEU A 319 -4.03 2.43 -21.84
CA LEU A 319 -3.21 2.04 -23.01
C LEU A 319 -3.91 0.97 -23.84
N HIS A 320 -4.44 -0.07 -23.20
CA HIS A 320 -5.16 -1.13 -23.89
C HIS A 320 -6.38 -0.60 -24.64
N HIS A 321 -7.22 0.20 -23.99
CA HIS A 321 -8.41 0.79 -24.60
C HIS A 321 -8.03 1.69 -25.78
N THR A 322 -7.12 2.62 -25.61
CA THR A 322 -6.74 3.61 -26.63
C THR A 322 -5.98 3.01 -27.80
N SER A 323 -5.32 1.85 -27.61
CA SER A 323 -4.66 1.11 -28.69
C SER A 323 -5.62 0.41 -29.64
N GLN A 324 -6.87 0.17 -29.22
CA GLN A 324 -7.90 -0.51 -30.02
C GLN A 324 -8.98 0.44 -30.51
N ARG A 325 -9.43 1.37 -29.67
CA ARG A 325 -10.51 2.34 -29.97
C ARG A 325 -10.05 3.35 -31.01
N LYS A 326 -10.93 3.62 -31.99
CA LYS A 326 -10.70 4.63 -33.03
C LYS A 326 -11.68 5.79 -32.90
N ALA A 327 -11.21 7.01 -33.18
CA ALA A 327 -12.02 8.20 -33.39
C ALA A 327 -11.37 9.05 -34.49
N PHE A 328 -12.16 9.76 -35.26
CA PHE A 328 -11.67 10.60 -36.39
C PHE A 328 -10.77 9.85 -37.38
N GLY A 329 -11.01 8.55 -37.58
CA GLY A 329 -10.32 7.70 -38.54
C GLY A 329 -9.01 7.05 -38.06
N THR A 330 -8.48 7.44 -36.87
CA THR A 330 -7.23 6.90 -36.29
C THR A 330 -7.46 6.29 -34.92
N ARG A 331 -6.53 5.46 -34.43
CA ARG A 331 -6.56 4.97 -33.05
C ARG A 331 -6.35 6.12 -32.08
N LEU A 332 -6.99 6.05 -30.90
CA LEU A 332 -6.84 7.12 -29.89
C LEU A 332 -5.38 7.31 -29.46
N ILE A 333 -4.63 6.23 -29.29
CA ILE A 333 -3.22 6.26 -28.90
C ILE A 333 -2.31 6.97 -29.92
N GLU A 334 -2.74 7.07 -31.19
CA GLU A 334 -2.01 7.72 -32.29
C GLU A 334 -2.31 9.22 -32.38
N GLN A 335 -3.32 9.70 -31.65
CA GLN A 335 -3.68 11.12 -31.65
C GLN A 335 -2.71 11.91 -30.77
N PRO A 336 -2.16 13.05 -31.22
CA PRO A 336 -1.09 13.76 -30.53
C PRO A 336 -1.40 14.14 -29.08
N LEU A 337 -2.60 14.62 -28.79
CA LEU A 337 -3.02 14.99 -27.43
C LEU A 337 -3.14 13.76 -26.53
N MET A 338 -3.75 12.68 -27.02
CA MET A 338 -3.86 11.43 -26.27
C MET A 338 -2.48 10.80 -26.03
N ALA A 339 -1.60 10.82 -27.02
CA ALA A 339 -0.23 10.34 -26.86
C ALA A 339 0.54 11.12 -25.78
N ASN A 340 0.35 12.44 -25.69
CA ASN A 340 0.93 13.25 -24.62
C ASN A 340 0.40 12.83 -23.24
N VAL A 341 -0.91 12.68 -23.08
CA VAL A 341 -1.52 12.21 -21.81
C VAL A 341 -0.99 10.84 -21.41
N LEU A 342 -1.00 9.87 -22.32
CA LEU A 342 -0.55 8.51 -22.02
C LEU A 342 0.95 8.45 -21.69
N ALA A 343 1.78 9.24 -22.38
CA ALA A 343 3.21 9.35 -22.09
C ALA A 343 3.47 9.96 -20.70
N ASP A 344 2.70 10.96 -20.32
CA ASP A 344 2.81 11.62 -19.02
C ASP A 344 2.38 10.68 -17.87
N LEU A 345 1.29 9.94 -18.07
CA LEU A 345 0.87 8.89 -17.14
C LEU A 345 1.91 7.76 -17.05
N ALA A 346 2.51 7.34 -18.17
CA ALA A 346 3.56 6.32 -18.17
C ALA A 346 4.78 6.77 -17.35
N LEU A 347 5.22 7.99 -17.54
CA LEU A 347 6.36 8.59 -16.82
C LEU A 347 6.08 8.68 -15.31
N GLU A 348 4.88 9.11 -14.91
CA GLU A 348 4.48 9.21 -13.52
C GLU A 348 4.39 7.83 -12.83
N SER A 349 3.82 6.82 -13.51
CA SER A 349 3.71 5.45 -13.01
C SER A 349 5.08 4.80 -12.83
N GLU A 350 6.00 4.98 -13.79
CA GLU A 350 7.36 4.46 -13.68
C GLU A 350 8.13 5.12 -12.53
N ALA A 351 8.02 6.43 -12.36
CA ALA A 351 8.64 7.14 -11.26
C ALA A 351 8.08 6.72 -9.89
N ALA A 352 6.78 6.43 -9.78
CA ALA A 352 6.16 5.89 -8.58
C ALA A 352 6.70 4.49 -8.25
N THR A 353 6.82 3.62 -9.26
CA THR A 353 7.41 2.28 -9.12
C THR A 353 8.87 2.35 -8.66
N ALA A 354 9.67 3.23 -9.27
CA ALA A 354 11.08 3.41 -8.91
C ALA A 354 11.25 3.85 -7.45
N LEU A 355 10.47 4.82 -6.99
CA LEU A 355 10.50 5.27 -5.58
C LEU A 355 9.98 4.19 -4.62
N GLY A 356 8.91 3.48 -4.97
CA GLY A 356 8.36 2.38 -4.17
C GLY A 356 9.38 1.25 -3.98
N MET A 357 10.03 0.82 -5.06
CA MET A 357 11.06 -0.24 -5.00
C MET A 357 12.35 0.23 -4.31
N ARG A 358 12.74 1.51 -4.45
CA ARG A 358 13.83 2.09 -3.67
C ARG A 358 13.54 2.06 -2.16
N LEU A 359 12.32 2.39 -1.77
CA LEU A 359 11.88 2.28 -0.38
C LEU A 359 11.87 0.82 0.09
N ALA A 360 11.35 -0.12 -0.74
CA ALA A 360 11.34 -1.55 -0.41
C ALA A 360 12.75 -2.11 -0.17
N ARG A 361 13.76 -1.64 -0.91
CA ARG A 361 15.17 -1.97 -0.66
C ARG A 361 15.59 -1.55 0.75
N ALA A 362 15.22 -0.36 1.20
CA ALA A 362 15.56 0.13 2.53
C ALA A 362 14.93 -0.70 3.67
N PHE A 363 13.80 -1.38 3.38
CA PHE A 363 13.22 -2.36 4.29
C PHE A 363 13.88 -3.73 4.20
N ASP A 364 14.30 -4.16 3.02
CA ASP A 364 15.00 -5.45 2.84
C ASP A 364 16.37 -5.45 3.50
N GLN A 365 17.09 -4.34 3.43
CA GLN A 365 18.44 -4.17 3.98
C GLN A 365 18.44 -3.35 5.27
N TYR A 366 17.46 -3.53 6.12
CA TYR A 366 17.22 -2.72 7.34
C TYR A 366 18.37 -2.73 8.36
N GLN A 367 19.30 -3.68 8.27
CA GLN A 367 20.50 -3.75 9.12
C GLN A 367 21.64 -2.85 8.62
N ASP A 368 21.61 -2.44 7.34
CA ASP A 368 22.56 -1.48 6.79
C ASP A 368 22.28 -0.09 7.36
N PRO A 369 23.30 0.63 7.93
CA PRO A 369 23.09 1.94 8.53
C PRO A 369 22.55 2.98 7.55
N HIS A 370 23.02 3.01 6.29
CA HIS A 370 22.54 3.92 5.26
C HIS A 370 21.08 3.61 4.92
N GLU A 371 20.73 2.35 4.72
CA GLU A 371 19.37 1.94 4.41
C GLU A 371 18.40 2.19 5.58
N ALA A 372 18.87 2.07 6.83
CA ALA A 372 18.08 2.44 8.00
C ALA A 372 17.73 3.94 8.02
N LEU A 373 18.67 4.83 7.64
CA LEU A 373 18.42 6.27 7.48
C LEU A 373 17.48 6.53 6.30
N MET A 374 17.72 5.90 5.15
CA MET A 374 16.86 6.03 3.99
C MET A 374 15.43 5.55 4.28
N ARG A 375 15.26 4.43 4.98
CA ARG A 375 13.93 3.98 5.44
C ARG A 375 13.23 5.06 6.27
N ARG A 376 13.94 5.71 7.19
CA ARG A 376 13.37 6.75 8.06
C ARG A 376 12.89 7.98 7.27
N VAL A 377 13.63 8.38 6.22
CA VAL A 377 13.29 9.52 5.36
C VAL A 377 12.26 9.16 4.30
N LEU A 378 12.49 8.07 3.58
CA LEU A 378 11.70 7.75 2.40
C LEU A 378 10.31 7.20 2.72
N THR A 379 10.08 6.60 3.89
CA THR A 379 8.75 6.10 4.26
C THR A 379 7.69 7.21 4.23
N PRO A 380 7.83 8.32 4.96
CA PRO A 380 6.85 9.40 4.89
C PRO A 380 6.83 10.10 3.51
N VAL A 381 7.98 10.22 2.84
CA VAL A 381 8.10 10.87 1.52
C VAL A 381 7.36 10.08 0.45
N ALA A 382 7.63 8.78 0.31
CA ALA A 382 7.01 7.95 -0.71
C ALA A 382 5.49 7.80 -0.47
N LYS A 383 5.10 7.54 0.78
CA LYS A 383 3.69 7.46 1.16
C LYS A 383 2.96 8.78 0.88
N TYR A 384 3.57 9.92 1.23
CA TYR A 384 2.99 11.23 0.92
C TYR A 384 2.85 11.42 -0.59
N TRP A 385 3.94 11.30 -1.34
CA TRP A 385 3.97 11.72 -2.74
C TRP A 385 3.17 10.78 -3.64
N ILE A 386 3.46 9.48 -3.62
CA ILE A 386 2.80 8.49 -4.48
C ILE A 386 1.29 8.49 -4.24
N CYS A 387 0.85 8.43 -2.96
CA CYS A 387 -0.57 8.37 -2.65
C CYS A 387 -1.31 9.68 -2.99
N LYS A 388 -0.64 10.83 -2.91
CA LYS A 388 -1.24 12.12 -3.33
C LYS A 388 -1.43 12.21 -4.84
N ARG A 389 -0.53 11.60 -5.61
CA ARG A 389 -0.61 11.62 -7.08
C ARG A 389 -1.68 10.66 -7.61
N GLY A 390 -1.97 9.57 -6.87
CA GLY A 390 -2.85 8.49 -7.31
C GLY A 390 -4.24 8.93 -7.74
N SER A 391 -4.93 9.81 -7.01
CA SER A 391 -6.30 10.22 -7.34
C SER A 391 -6.40 11.00 -8.66
N ALA A 392 -5.53 12.00 -8.87
CA ALA A 392 -5.48 12.75 -10.11
C ALA A 392 -5.05 11.86 -11.30
N PHE A 393 -4.12 10.93 -11.05
CA PHE A 393 -3.70 9.94 -12.03
C PHE A 393 -4.86 9.04 -12.49
N ALA A 394 -5.61 8.48 -11.54
CA ALA A 394 -6.75 7.61 -11.85
C ALA A 394 -7.86 8.35 -12.58
N GLN A 395 -8.10 9.62 -12.25
CA GLN A 395 -9.06 10.46 -12.97
C GLN A 395 -8.65 10.63 -14.44
N GLU A 396 -7.41 11.00 -14.70
CA GLU A 396 -6.90 11.20 -16.06
C GLU A 396 -6.94 9.90 -16.88
N ALA A 397 -6.51 8.77 -16.27
CA ALA A 397 -6.61 7.47 -16.90
C ALA A 397 -8.06 7.07 -17.21
N MET A 398 -9.02 7.42 -16.34
CA MET A 398 -10.46 7.20 -16.55
C MET A 398 -10.95 8.00 -17.76
N GLU A 399 -10.54 9.26 -17.90
CA GLU A 399 -10.90 10.12 -19.03
C GLU A 399 -10.43 9.54 -20.37
N CYS A 400 -9.30 8.83 -20.40
CA CYS A 400 -8.82 8.13 -21.61
C CYS A 400 -9.80 7.06 -22.12
N LEU A 401 -10.66 6.52 -21.26
CA LEU A 401 -11.71 5.55 -21.65
C LEU A 401 -13.04 6.21 -22.00
N GLY A 402 -13.17 7.54 -21.80
CA GLY A 402 -14.43 8.26 -21.96
C GLY A 402 -15.52 7.74 -21.02
N GLY A 403 -16.77 7.72 -21.46
CA GLY A 403 -17.90 7.20 -20.66
C GLY A 403 -17.72 5.78 -20.16
N ASN A 404 -17.01 4.93 -20.90
CA ASN A 404 -16.71 3.55 -20.49
C ASN A 404 -15.82 3.47 -19.25
N GLY A 405 -15.00 4.50 -18.98
CA GLY A 405 -14.18 4.58 -17.75
C GLY A 405 -15.01 4.90 -16.50
N TYR A 406 -16.16 5.55 -16.67
CA TYR A 406 -16.97 6.07 -15.56
C TYR A 406 -18.05 5.10 -15.09
N VAL A 407 -18.53 4.20 -15.94
CA VAL A 407 -19.59 3.25 -15.62
C VAL A 407 -19.05 1.98 -14.98
N GLU A 408 -19.81 1.36 -14.09
CA GLU A 408 -19.42 0.14 -13.38
C GLU A 408 -20.05 -1.13 -13.90
N GLU A 409 -21.23 -1.04 -14.55
CA GLU A 409 -21.92 -2.18 -15.20
C GLU A 409 -21.89 -3.46 -14.33
N GLY A 410 -22.43 -3.38 -13.11
CA GLY A 410 -22.45 -4.51 -12.19
C GLY A 410 -21.05 -4.98 -11.72
N GLY A 411 -20.07 -4.07 -11.68
CA GLY A 411 -18.71 -4.30 -11.23
C GLY A 411 -17.71 -4.67 -12.35
N GLU A 412 -18.11 -4.64 -13.61
CA GLU A 412 -17.20 -4.84 -14.75
C GLU A 412 -16.32 -3.62 -15.03
N GLY A 413 -16.76 -2.43 -14.62
CA GLY A 413 -16.03 -1.17 -14.75
C GLY A 413 -14.88 -1.06 -13.75
N VAL A 414 -13.76 -1.72 -14.04
CA VAL A 414 -12.57 -1.76 -13.16
C VAL A 414 -12.01 -0.37 -12.91
N MET A 415 -12.01 0.52 -13.92
CA MET A 415 -11.47 1.88 -13.80
C MET A 415 -12.20 2.71 -12.74
N ALA A 416 -13.55 2.65 -12.69
CA ALA A 416 -14.34 3.32 -11.68
C ALA A 416 -14.02 2.82 -10.25
N ARG A 417 -13.78 1.50 -10.10
CA ARG A 417 -13.33 0.90 -8.84
C ARG A 417 -11.96 1.43 -8.43
N ILE A 418 -10.99 1.50 -9.34
CA ILE A 418 -9.64 2.05 -9.08
C ILE A 418 -9.74 3.50 -8.62
N TYR A 419 -10.53 4.33 -9.30
CA TYR A 419 -10.71 5.74 -8.92
C TYR A 419 -11.25 5.91 -7.50
N ARG A 420 -12.25 5.10 -7.12
CA ARG A 420 -12.78 5.14 -5.74
C ARG A 420 -11.80 4.63 -4.70
N GLU A 421 -10.90 3.72 -5.04
CA GLU A 421 -9.89 3.19 -4.13
C GLU A 421 -8.77 4.20 -3.84
N MET A 422 -8.33 4.94 -4.86
CA MET A 422 -7.14 5.81 -4.81
C MET A 422 -7.06 6.76 -3.62
N PRO A 423 -8.13 7.47 -3.20
CA PRO A 423 -8.04 8.42 -2.08
C PRO A 423 -7.67 7.78 -0.75
N LEU A 424 -8.01 6.51 -0.52
CA LEU A 424 -7.85 5.83 0.76
C LEU A 424 -6.39 5.80 1.22
N ASN A 425 -5.47 5.45 0.31
CA ASN A 425 -4.04 5.34 0.62
C ASN A 425 -3.40 6.68 1.02
N SER A 426 -3.99 7.82 0.67
CA SER A 426 -3.53 9.13 1.15
C SER A 426 -4.11 9.53 2.51
N ILE A 427 -5.07 8.75 3.06
CA ILE A 427 -5.82 9.06 4.29
C ILE A 427 -5.35 8.19 5.46
N TRP A 428 -5.50 6.87 5.34
CA TRP A 428 -5.13 5.96 6.41
C TRP A 428 -3.61 5.88 6.63
N GLU A 429 -3.16 5.29 7.76
CA GLU A 429 -1.73 5.17 8.13
C GLU A 429 -1.01 6.52 8.27
N GLY A 430 -1.75 7.59 8.44
CA GLY A 430 -1.27 8.96 8.51
C GLY A 430 -1.54 9.74 7.22
N ALA A 431 -2.40 10.74 7.31
CA ALA A 431 -2.72 11.64 6.20
C ALA A 431 -1.52 12.51 5.80
N GLY A 432 -1.64 13.22 4.66
CA GLY A 432 -0.52 13.95 4.06
C GLY A 432 0.21 14.90 5.00
N ASN A 433 -0.50 15.62 5.89
CA ASN A 433 0.15 16.49 6.87
C ASN A 433 0.97 15.70 7.89
N ILE A 434 0.46 14.54 8.35
CA ILE A 434 1.18 13.68 9.28
C ILE A 434 2.46 13.14 8.64
N MET A 435 2.44 12.78 7.36
CA MET A 435 3.63 12.35 6.63
C MET A 435 4.65 13.48 6.48
N ALA A 436 4.21 14.68 6.12
CA ALA A 436 5.07 15.84 6.01
C ALA A 436 5.73 16.22 7.36
N LEU A 437 4.95 16.19 8.45
CA LEU A 437 5.47 16.40 9.81
C LEU A 437 6.43 15.29 10.26
N ASP A 438 6.19 14.04 9.85
CA ASP A 438 7.07 12.93 10.18
C ASP A 438 8.43 13.05 9.48
N LEU A 439 8.45 13.52 8.24
CA LEU A 439 9.69 13.91 7.54
C LEU A 439 10.44 15.01 8.29
N LEU A 440 9.77 16.11 8.68
CA LEU A 440 10.40 17.18 9.45
C LEU A 440 10.99 16.68 10.78
N ARG A 441 10.29 15.76 11.47
CA ARG A 441 10.81 15.16 12.70
C ARG A 441 12.08 14.34 12.46
N ALA A 442 12.16 13.65 11.30
CA ALA A 442 13.37 12.93 10.93
C ALA A 442 14.57 13.86 10.73
N LEU A 443 14.32 15.05 10.17
CA LEU A 443 15.34 16.04 9.83
C LEU A 443 15.70 17.00 10.99
N ARG A 444 14.76 17.26 11.92
CA ARG A 444 14.97 18.22 13.04
C ARG A 444 15.69 17.65 14.26
N LYS A 445 15.95 16.36 14.35
CA LYS A 445 16.72 15.83 15.47
C LYS A 445 18.12 16.46 15.48
N ARG A 446 18.38 17.30 16.51
CA ARG A 446 19.59 18.11 16.69
C ARG A 446 20.76 17.30 17.27
N ASP A 447 21.04 16.13 16.79
CA ASP A 447 22.17 15.32 17.21
C ASP A 447 23.07 15.06 16.01
N GLU A 448 24.23 14.47 16.24
CA GLU A 448 25.08 13.85 15.22
C GLU A 448 24.28 13.10 14.15
N LYS A 449 23.12 12.53 14.54
CA LYS A 449 22.15 11.87 13.65
C LYS A 449 21.50 12.75 12.58
N LYS A 450 21.43 14.08 12.74
CA LYS A 450 20.90 14.96 11.67
C LYS A 450 21.88 15.08 10.52
N GLN A 451 23.15 15.20 10.82
CA GLN A 451 24.20 15.24 9.80
C GLN A 451 24.22 13.93 9.02
N ASP A 452 24.03 12.79 9.70
CA ASP A 452 23.96 11.48 9.06
C ASP A 452 22.79 11.37 8.08
N VAL A 453 21.62 11.90 8.43
CA VAL A 453 20.43 11.86 7.55
C VAL A 453 20.61 12.71 6.30
N VAL A 454 21.16 13.92 6.42
CA VAL A 454 21.41 14.81 5.27
C VAL A 454 22.53 14.22 4.40
N ALA A 455 23.61 13.73 4.99
CA ALA A 455 24.69 13.07 4.26
C ALA A 455 24.22 11.80 3.53
N ALA A 456 23.35 11.00 4.16
CA ALA A 456 22.77 9.83 3.52
C ALA A 456 21.87 10.22 2.34
N LEU A 457 21.08 11.28 2.45
CA LEU A 457 20.29 11.80 1.35
C LEU A 457 21.17 12.35 0.22
N GLU A 458 22.23 13.07 0.56
CA GLU A 458 23.20 13.57 -0.44
C GLU A 458 23.88 12.41 -1.19
N ALA A 459 24.27 11.35 -0.50
CA ALA A 459 24.81 10.13 -1.10
C ALA A 459 23.78 9.44 -2.03
N GLU A 460 22.50 9.41 -1.62
CA GLU A 460 21.40 8.87 -2.45
C GLU A 460 21.24 9.65 -3.75
N LEU A 461 21.42 10.98 -3.72
CA LEU A 461 21.27 11.88 -4.86
C LEU A 461 22.54 12.02 -5.71
N ALA A 462 23.68 11.45 -5.28
CA ALA A 462 24.96 11.55 -5.99
C ALA A 462 24.92 11.12 -7.47
N PRO A 463 24.11 10.12 -7.90
CA PRO A 463 23.99 9.76 -9.31
C PRO A 463 23.45 10.87 -10.24
N LEU A 464 22.91 11.94 -9.69
CA LEU A 464 22.38 13.08 -10.46
C LEU A 464 23.45 14.11 -10.81
N ARG A 465 24.64 14.04 -10.20
CA ARG A 465 25.73 14.99 -10.44
C ARG A 465 26.27 14.86 -11.86
N GLY A 466 26.34 15.98 -12.59
CA GLY A 466 26.87 16.02 -13.97
C GLY A 466 25.97 15.39 -15.03
N THR A 467 24.68 15.08 -14.70
CA THR A 467 23.82 14.34 -15.63
C THR A 467 22.80 15.23 -16.35
N HIS A 468 22.11 16.10 -15.63
CA HIS A 468 21.06 16.95 -16.18
C HIS A 468 20.92 18.27 -15.39
N ALA A 469 20.98 19.41 -16.08
CA ALA A 469 21.01 20.73 -15.43
C ALA A 469 19.83 21.02 -14.50
N ALA A 470 18.62 20.53 -14.82
CA ALA A 470 17.45 20.70 -13.93
C ALA A 470 17.59 19.85 -12.66
N ALA A 471 18.12 18.63 -12.76
CA ALA A 471 18.37 17.77 -11.61
C ALA A 471 19.42 18.37 -10.68
N GLU A 472 20.52 18.88 -11.20
CA GLU A 472 21.57 19.55 -10.42
C GLU A 472 21.03 20.76 -9.66
N ARG A 473 20.30 21.65 -10.32
CA ARG A 473 19.67 22.81 -9.68
C ARG A 473 18.67 22.40 -8.58
N SER A 474 17.87 21.38 -8.84
CA SER A 474 16.89 20.89 -7.87
C SER A 474 17.56 20.30 -6.64
N VAL A 475 18.62 19.50 -6.82
CA VAL A 475 19.41 18.93 -5.71
C VAL A 475 20.10 20.03 -4.91
N ALA A 476 20.78 20.99 -5.58
CA ALA A 476 21.44 22.09 -4.90
C ALA A 476 20.46 22.93 -4.07
N ALA A 477 19.29 23.26 -4.62
CA ALA A 477 18.24 24.00 -3.91
C ALA A 477 17.67 23.19 -2.72
N LEU A 478 17.49 21.88 -2.87
CA LEU A 478 17.04 21.02 -1.78
C LEU A 478 18.06 20.98 -0.64
N LEU A 479 19.33 20.75 -0.93
CA LEU A 479 20.39 20.68 0.09
C LEU A 479 20.55 22.02 0.82
N ALA A 480 20.55 23.15 0.10
CA ALA A 480 20.59 24.49 0.72
C ALA A 480 19.42 24.71 1.70
N ARG A 481 18.20 24.33 1.31
CA ARG A 481 17.03 24.41 2.21
C ARG A 481 17.14 23.52 3.44
N LEU A 482 17.78 22.37 3.32
CA LEU A 482 18.00 21.48 4.47
C LEU A 482 19.04 22.07 5.45
N GLU A 483 20.03 22.79 4.95
CA GLU A 483 21.03 23.50 5.78
C GLU A 483 20.42 24.70 6.51
N GLU A 484 19.65 25.54 5.80
CA GLU A 484 18.97 26.72 6.35
C GLU A 484 17.88 26.34 7.37
N GLY A 485 17.30 25.16 7.24
CA GLY A 485 16.16 24.68 8.01
C GLY A 485 14.83 25.01 7.30
N VAL A 486 13.82 24.19 7.57
CA VAL A 486 12.52 24.27 6.90
C VAL A 486 11.42 24.58 7.91
N ASP A 487 10.61 25.61 7.62
CA ASP A 487 9.41 25.93 8.39
C ASP A 487 8.36 24.81 8.25
N GLU A 488 7.53 24.65 9.27
CA GLU A 488 6.50 23.60 9.28
C GLU A 488 5.46 23.80 8.16
N SER A 489 5.14 25.03 7.80
CA SER A 489 4.22 25.35 6.70
C SER A 489 4.73 24.89 5.33
N GLU A 490 6.04 24.73 5.16
CA GLU A 490 6.69 24.26 3.93
C GLU A 490 6.95 22.74 3.90
N ALA A 491 6.61 22.01 4.95
CA ALA A 491 6.88 20.58 5.08
C ALA A 491 6.39 19.73 3.90
N ARG A 492 5.23 20.06 3.34
CA ARG A 492 4.67 19.36 2.18
C ARG A 492 5.47 19.60 0.91
N ARG A 493 5.98 20.82 0.73
CA ARG A 493 6.85 21.17 -0.38
C ARG A 493 8.19 20.43 -0.27
N LEU A 494 8.77 20.39 0.93
CA LEU A 494 9.99 19.61 1.18
C LEU A 494 9.78 18.13 0.84
N ALA A 495 8.68 17.52 1.29
CA ALA A 495 8.39 16.12 1.00
C ALA A 495 8.27 15.85 -0.52
N GLN A 496 7.66 16.76 -1.27
CA GLN A 496 7.61 16.72 -2.72
C GLN A 496 9.01 16.84 -3.35
N ASP A 497 9.80 17.82 -2.93
CA ASP A 497 11.12 18.07 -3.51
C ASP A 497 12.06 16.87 -3.28
N VAL A 498 12.03 16.28 -2.07
CA VAL A 498 12.77 15.03 -1.78
C VAL A 498 12.25 13.86 -2.64
N ALA A 499 10.93 13.70 -2.79
CA ALA A 499 10.36 12.63 -3.60
C ALA A 499 10.84 12.73 -5.06
N LEU A 500 10.73 13.90 -5.67
CA LEU A 500 11.12 14.13 -7.06
C LEU A 500 12.63 13.91 -7.27
N ALA A 501 13.47 14.37 -6.36
CA ALA A 501 14.91 14.17 -6.44
C ALA A 501 15.28 12.67 -6.33
N VAL A 502 14.67 11.94 -5.40
CA VAL A 502 14.92 10.49 -5.26
C VAL A 502 14.34 9.69 -6.41
N GLN A 503 13.17 10.07 -6.95
CA GLN A 503 12.64 9.47 -8.19
C GLN A 503 13.62 9.64 -9.35
N ALA A 504 14.16 10.84 -9.56
CA ALA A 504 15.16 11.08 -10.59
C ALA A 504 16.42 10.21 -10.38
N ALA A 505 16.94 10.14 -9.14
CA ALA A 505 18.11 9.32 -8.82
C ALA A 505 17.86 7.81 -9.05
N ALA A 506 16.66 7.32 -8.72
CA ALA A 506 16.28 5.94 -8.97
C ALA A 506 16.16 5.66 -10.49
N LEU A 507 15.47 6.52 -11.23
CA LEU A 507 15.34 6.40 -12.68
C LEU A 507 16.73 6.45 -13.38
N ARG A 508 17.63 7.30 -12.93
CA ARG A 508 19.01 7.36 -13.46
C ARG A 508 19.75 6.04 -13.32
N ARG A 509 19.44 5.24 -12.28
CA ARG A 509 20.13 3.98 -12.00
C ARG A 509 19.64 2.81 -12.87
N HIS A 510 18.36 2.75 -13.19
CA HIS A 510 17.80 1.54 -13.80
C HIS A 510 16.79 1.77 -14.94
N ALA A 511 16.36 3.00 -15.19
CA ALA A 511 15.51 3.31 -16.35
C ALA A 511 16.36 3.68 -17.58
N PRO A 512 15.83 3.56 -18.81
CA PRO A 512 16.46 4.08 -20.00
C PRO A 512 16.67 5.60 -19.94
N ASP A 513 17.74 6.10 -20.58
CA ASP A 513 18.11 7.53 -20.52
C ASP A 513 16.95 8.45 -20.93
N PHE A 514 16.18 8.11 -21.96
CA PHE A 514 15.05 8.94 -22.40
C PHE A 514 13.95 9.09 -21.33
N VAL A 515 13.76 8.11 -20.43
CA VAL A 515 12.83 8.20 -19.30
C VAL A 515 13.37 9.18 -18.26
N PHE A 516 14.64 9.02 -17.89
CA PHE A 516 15.32 9.91 -16.95
C PHE A 516 15.33 11.36 -17.44
N GLU A 517 15.72 11.59 -18.71
CA GLU A 517 15.75 12.93 -19.32
C GLU A 517 14.36 13.57 -19.36
N SER A 518 13.34 12.80 -19.79
CA SER A 518 11.95 13.27 -19.80
C SER A 518 11.47 13.63 -18.39
N PHE A 519 11.81 12.83 -17.39
CA PHE A 519 11.45 13.11 -15.99
C PHE A 519 12.12 14.39 -15.50
N CYS A 520 13.42 14.56 -15.71
CA CYS A 520 14.14 15.76 -15.29
C CYS A 520 13.62 17.03 -15.96
N ALA A 521 13.37 17.00 -17.26
CA ALA A 521 12.85 18.14 -18.01
C ALA A 521 11.47 18.58 -17.52
N THR A 522 10.57 17.62 -17.24
CA THR A 522 9.16 17.88 -16.99
C THR A 522 8.78 17.93 -15.49
N ARG A 523 9.55 17.33 -14.60
CA ARG A 523 9.28 17.31 -13.16
C ARG A 523 10.21 18.20 -12.33
N LEU A 524 11.45 18.38 -12.79
CA LEU A 524 12.47 19.21 -12.12
C LEU A 524 12.78 20.50 -12.88
N GLY A 525 12.41 20.58 -14.17
CA GLY A 525 12.61 21.74 -15.02
C GLY A 525 11.62 22.89 -14.76
N ALA A 526 11.87 24.03 -15.42
CA ALA A 526 11.00 25.19 -15.36
C ALA A 526 9.67 25.02 -16.13
N GLU A 527 9.64 24.13 -17.10
CA GLU A 527 8.47 23.85 -17.95
C GLU A 527 7.54 22.80 -17.33
N ARG A 528 7.31 22.92 -16.05
CA ARG A 528 6.47 21.99 -15.28
C ARG A 528 4.99 22.29 -15.48
N GLY A 529 4.29 21.40 -16.19
CA GLY A 529 2.81 21.43 -16.26
C GLY A 529 2.15 21.02 -14.95
N GLN A 530 0.94 21.52 -14.70
CA GLN A 530 0.15 21.14 -13.51
C GLN A 530 -0.84 20.01 -13.79
N ALA A 531 -1.36 19.91 -15.01
CA ALA A 531 -2.21 18.84 -15.47
C ALA A 531 -1.41 17.79 -16.25
N PHE A 532 -1.88 16.54 -16.24
CA PHE A 532 -1.33 15.50 -17.12
C PHE A 532 -1.56 15.88 -18.60
N GLY A 533 -0.71 15.37 -19.49
CA GLY A 533 -0.79 15.64 -20.92
C GLY A 533 -0.21 17.00 -21.33
N SER A 534 0.60 17.61 -20.47
CA SER A 534 1.26 18.89 -20.74
C SER A 534 2.78 18.77 -20.94
N LEU A 535 3.26 17.61 -21.41
CA LEU A 535 4.66 17.41 -21.73
C LEU A 535 5.07 18.22 -22.99
N PRO A 536 6.32 18.74 -23.04
CA PRO A 536 6.86 19.38 -24.24
C PRO A 536 6.85 18.44 -25.46
N SER A 537 6.63 18.98 -26.64
CA SER A 537 6.62 18.22 -27.90
C SER A 537 7.96 17.54 -28.24
N THR A 538 9.03 17.92 -27.58
CA THR A 538 10.37 17.31 -27.67
C THR A 538 10.48 15.99 -26.90
N THR A 539 9.50 15.67 -26.03
CA THR A 539 9.47 14.43 -25.25
C THR A 539 9.25 13.21 -26.15
N ASN A 540 9.93 12.11 -25.87
CA ASN A 540 9.77 10.85 -26.60
C ASN A 540 8.49 10.12 -26.18
N PHE A 541 7.31 10.63 -26.59
CA PHE A 541 6.01 10.03 -26.24
C PHE A 541 5.93 8.57 -26.65
N ARG A 542 6.40 8.25 -27.86
CA ARG A 542 6.34 6.89 -28.37
C ARG A 542 7.14 5.91 -27.51
N GLY A 543 8.37 6.26 -27.15
CA GLY A 543 9.22 5.41 -26.29
C GLY A 543 8.62 5.17 -24.92
N LEU A 544 8.01 6.21 -24.28
CA LEU A 544 7.33 6.10 -22.99
C LEU A 544 6.11 5.19 -23.07
N ILE A 545 5.28 5.35 -24.11
CA ILE A 545 4.08 4.54 -24.34
C ILE A 545 4.46 3.07 -24.60
N GLU A 546 5.38 2.81 -25.54
CA GLU A 546 5.83 1.44 -25.89
C GLU A 546 6.41 0.70 -24.68
N ARG A 547 7.14 1.41 -23.82
CA ARG A 547 7.69 0.85 -22.58
C ARG A 547 6.60 0.45 -21.57
N ALA A 548 5.50 1.17 -21.55
CA ALA A 548 4.40 0.98 -20.62
C ALA A 548 3.30 0.02 -21.14
N MET A 549 3.32 -0.39 -22.40
CA MET A 549 2.29 -1.26 -23.01
C MET A 549 2.10 -2.55 -22.22
N PRO A 550 0.85 -2.99 -21.96
CA PRO A 550 0.53 -4.18 -21.14
C PRO A 550 0.53 -5.49 -21.97
N HIS A 551 1.38 -5.60 -23.00
CA HIS A 551 1.41 -6.73 -23.94
C HIS A 551 2.80 -7.36 -24.02
#